data_746af6985231aa889d2f1b7ca801b1c8
#
_entry.id   746af6985231aa889d2f1b7ca801b1c8
#
_cell.length_a   1.000
_cell.length_b   1.000
_cell.length_c   1.000
_cell.angle_alpha   90.00
_cell.angle_beta   90.00
_cell.angle_gamma   90.00
#
_symmetry.space_group_name_H-M   'P 1'
#
loop_
_entity.id
_entity.type
_entity.pdbx_description
1 polymer ?
#
loop_
_entity_poly.entity_id
_entity_poly.type
_entity_poly.pdbx_seq_one_letter_code
_entity_poly.pdbx_strand_id
1 'polypeptide(L)'
;DYVVASICTLEDGVTAEMQQALSRYVPSTFCMEKNGSICAFIHGLKPGGLNSNPVLVEALKNYCGAYELRCVLSSPFSELNMRFKYMAQAELLSASFAEEGRLGLICASDEFTRMVLSGAIDKLGTEMLCLTDIRRIADYDRENGTNYLDTLEKYLSCANRFSEASKELY
;
A
#
# COMPACT_ATOMS: atom_id res chain seq x y z
N ASP A 1 4.92 4.24 20.07
CA ASP A 1 3.96 3.81 19.06
C ASP A 1 4.29 2.41 18.57
N TYR A 2 3.31 1.74 17.99
CA TYR A 2 3.38 0.42 17.41
C TYR A 2 3.07 0.48 15.91
N VAL A 3 3.65 -0.43 15.15
CA VAL A 3 3.28 -0.67 13.74
C VAL A 3 3.27 -2.19 13.52
N VAL A 4 2.32 -2.67 12.74
CA VAL A 4 2.32 -4.04 12.23
C VAL A 4 2.80 -4.02 10.79
N ALA A 5 3.73 -4.91 10.46
CA ALA A 5 4.16 -5.17 9.10
C ALA A 5 3.62 -6.53 8.64
N SER A 6 2.97 -6.58 7.49
CA SER A 6 2.64 -7.81 6.76
C SER A 6 3.65 -7.94 5.62
N ILE A 7 4.47 -9.00 5.67
CA ILE A 7 5.56 -9.21 4.73
C ILE A 7 5.30 -10.52 4.00
N CYS A 8 5.06 -10.43 2.70
CA CYS A 8 4.88 -11.59 1.85
C CYS A 8 6.21 -11.97 1.23
N THR A 9 6.64 -13.20 1.51
CA THR A 9 7.85 -13.82 0.97
C THR A 9 7.44 -14.93 0.02
N LEU A 10 8.25 -15.16 -1.00
CA LEU A 10 8.09 -16.30 -1.91
C LEU A 10 8.90 -17.52 -1.45
N GLU A 11 9.74 -17.37 -0.41
CA GLU A 11 10.66 -18.40 0.05
C GLU A 11 10.43 -18.74 1.54
N ASP A 12 10.51 -20.03 1.85
CA ASP A 12 10.49 -20.54 3.22
C ASP A 12 11.80 -20.20 3.96
N GLY A 13 11.70 -19.91 5.25
CA GLY A 13 12.88 -19.70 6.12
C GLY A 13 13.29 -18.23 6.32
N VAL A 14 12.71 -17.28 5.62
CA VAL A 14 13.07 -15.85 5.72
C VAL A 14 12.66 -15.20 7.04
N THR A 15 11.80 -15.84 7.85
CA THR A 15 11.28 -15.26 9.10
C THR A 15 12.37 -14.94 10.11
N ALA A 16 13.33 -15.84 10.30
CA ALA A 16 14.43 -15.63 11.27
C ALA A 16 15.39 -14.54 10.81
N GLU A 17 15.69 -14.48 9.52
CA GLU A 17 16.54 -13.44 8.92
C GLU A 17 15.86 -12.07 9.00
N MET A 18 14.55 -12.00 8.71
CA MET A 18 13.77 -10.79 8.84
C MET A 18 13.69 -10.31 10.29
N GLN A 19 13.47 -11.22 11.24
CA GLN A 19 13.51 -10.92 12.67
C GLN A 19 14.85 -10.30 13.04
N GLN A 20 15.96 -10.91 12.60
CA GLN A 20 17.31 -10.41 12.87
C GLN A 20 17.57 -9.05 12.21
N ALA A 21 17.15 -8.88 10.96
CA ALA A 21 17.28 -7.63 10.22
C ALA A 21 16.52 -6.48 10.90
N LEU A 22 15.25 -6.70 11.23
CA LEU A 22 14.43 -5.69 11.91
C LEU A 22 14.93 -5.38 13.31
N SER A 23 15.39 -6.37 14.08
CA SER A 23 15.88 -6.20 15.44
C SER A 23 17.15 -5.34 15.54
N ARG A 24 17.91 -5.19 14.44
CA ARG A 24 19.06 -4.27 14.36
C ARG A 24 18.62 -2.81 14.44
N TYR A 25 17.43 -2.48 13.91
CA TYR A 25 16.89 -1.13 13.87
C TYR A 25 15.90 -0.85 15.00
N VAL A 26 15.12 -1.87 15.36
CA VAL A 26 14.13 -1.81 16.44
C VAL A 26 14.21 -3.10 17.25
N PRO A 27 14.99 -3.10 18.38
CA PRO A 27 15.22 -4.30 19.19
C PRO A 27 13.96 -4.97 19.73
N SER A 28 12.87 -4.23 19.86
CA SER A 28 11.59 -4.73 20.37
C SER A 28 10.66 -5.29 19.27
N THR A 29 11.20 -5.63 18.10
CA THR A 29 10.42 -6.23 17.02
C THR A 29 10.21 -7.72 17.28
N PHE A 30 8.97 -8.16 17.07
CA PHE A 30 8.59 -9.57 17.13
C PHE A 30 8.00 -9.99 15.78
N CYS A 31 8.54 -11.08 15.19
CA CYS A 31 8.04 -11.65 13.94
C CYS A 31 7.39 -13.01 14.19
N MET A 32 6.32 -13.26 13.49
CA MET A 32 5.62 -14.56 13.47
C MET A 32 5.20 -14.89 12.03
N GLU A 33 5.23 -16.14 11.70
CA GLU A 33 4.67 -16.62 10.44
C GLU A 33 3.17 -16.85 10.59
N LYS A 34 2.41 -16.42 9.57
CA LYS A 34 0.97 -16.60 9.50
C LYS A 34 0.56 -16.73 8.04
N ASN A 35 -0.01 -17.90 7.68
CA ASN A 35 -0.56 -18.17 6.34
C ASN A 35 0.43 -17.90 5.18
N GLY A 36 1.69 -18.30 5.34
CA GLY A 36 2.74 -18.07 4.34
C GLY A 36 3.23 -16.61 4.22
N SER A 37 2.85 -15.77 5.18
CA SER A 37 3.36 -14.40 5.30
C SER A 37 4.01 -14.20 6.66
N ILE A 38 4.96 -13.29 6.73
CA ILE A 38 5.57 -12.87 8.00
C ILE A 38 4.79 -11.68 8.53
N CYS A 39 4.27 -11.81 9.73
CA CYS A 39 3.70 -10.70 10.48
C CYS A 39 4.74 -10.19 11.48
N ALA A 40 5.23 -8.98 11.29
CA ALA A 40 6.16 -8.33 12.22
C ALA A 40 5.44 -7.28 13.05
N PHE A 41 5.58 -7.38 14.35
CA PHE A 41 5.06 -6.42 15.31
C PHE A 41 6.22 -5.53 15.78
N ILE A 42 6.22 -4.29 15.36
CA ILE A 42 7.29 -3.32 15.59
C ILE A 42 6.86 -2.39 16.72
N HIS A 43 7.62 -2.38 17.80
CA HIS A 43 7.32 -1.63 19.02
C HIS A 43 8.45 -0.64 19.33
N GLY A 44 8.12 0.46 20.01
CA GLY A 44 9.11 1.44 20.46
C GLY A 44 9.50 2.47 19.40
N LEU A 45 8.66 2.65 18.40
CA LEU A 45 8.84 3.75 17.46
C LEU A 45 8.68 5.11 18.14
N LYS A 46 9.47 6.09 17.71
CA LYS A 46 9.31 7.47 18.16
C LYS A 46 7.91 7.99 17.82
N PRO A 47 7.36 8.95 18.58
CA PRO A 47 6.14 9.65 18.22
C PRO A 47 6.22 10.19 16.78
N GLY A 48 5.13 10.05 16.01
CA GLY A 48 5.14 10.34 14.58
C GLY A 48 5.35 9.09 13.70
N GLY A 49 5.46 7.92 14.34
CA GLY A 49 5.49 6.63 13.63
C GLY A 49 6.70 6.47 12.71
N LEU A 50 6.45 6.00 11.49
CA LEU A 50 7.51 5.71 10.52
C LEU A 50 8.22 6.96 10.00
N ASN A 51 7.52 8.08 9.86
CA ASN A 51 8.11 9.35 9.42
C ASN A 51 9.22 9.84 10.36
N SER A 52 9.14 9.46 11.64
CA SER A 52 10.16 9.78 12.65
C SER A 52 11.28 8.73 12.73
N ASN A 53 11.24 7.70 11.88
CA ASN A 53 12.23 6.62 11.84
C ASN A 53 12.74 6.36 10.40
N PRO A 54 13.34 7.36 9.74
CA PRO A 54 13.74 7.26 8.33
C PRO A 54 14.75 6.15 8.06
N VAL A 55 15.63 5.85 9.02
CA VAL A 55 16.62 4.77 8.89
C VAL A 55 15.94 3.40 8.81
N LEU A 56 14.88 3.16 9.59
CA LEU A 56 14.11 1.93 9.52
C LEU A 56 13.37 1.83 8.17
N VAL A 57 12.76 2.91 7.73
CA VAL A 57 12.04 2.96 6.45
C VAL A 57 12.97 2.65 5.28
N GLU A 58 14.15 3.27 5.26
CA GLU A 58 15.15 3.04 4.22
C GLU A 58 15.69 1.60 4.25
N ALA A 59 15.93 1.07 5.43
CA ALA A 59 16.37 -0.33 5.58
C ALA A 59 15.31 -1.31 5.06
N LEU A 60 14.03 -1.08 5.36
CA LEU A 60 12.93 -1.90 4.86
C LEU A 60 12.78 -1.78 3.33
N LYS A 61 12.91 -0.58 2.76
CA LYS A 61 12.89 -0.38 1.30
C LYS A 61 13.99 -1.17 0.61
N ASN A 62 15.22 -1.05 1.11
CA ASN A 62 16.37 -1.75 0.56
C ASN A 62 16.22 -3.27 0.68
N TYR A 63 15.72 -3.74 1.82
CA TYR A 63 15.46 -5.16 2.02
C TYR A 63 14.38 -5.70 1.08
N CYS A 64 13.25 -4.99 0.96
CA CYS A 64 12.19 -5.36 0.03
C CYS A 64 12.68 -5.38 -1.44
N GLY A 65 13.52 -4.42 -1.82
CA GLY A 65 14.08 -4.39 -3.17
C GLY A 65 15.07 -5.51 -3.45
N ALA A 66 15.92 -5.86 -2.47
CA ALA A 66 16.93 -6.90 -2.62
C ALA A 66 16.33 -8.33 -2.74
N TYR A 67 15.20 -8.56 -2.09
CA TYR A 67 14.55 -9.89 -2.04
C TYR A 67 13.22 -9.94 -2.79
N GLU A 68 12.88 -8.90 -3.55
CA GLU A 68 11.62 -8.79 -4.30
C GLU A 68 10.37 -9.04 -3.42
N LEU A 69 10.38 -8.50 -2.20
CA LEU A 69 9.33 -8.69 -1.22
C LEU A 69 8.27 -7.61 -1.30
N ARG A 70 7.05 -7.95 -0.89
CA ARG A 70 6.02 -6.98 -0.54
C ARG A 70 5.95 -6.86 0.97
N CYS A 71 6.19 -5.66 1.50
CA CYS A 71 6.07 -5.33 2.90
C CYS A 71 5.03 -4.21 3.06
N VAL A 72 3.92 -4.52 3.68
CA VAL A 72 2.87 -3.55 3.98
C VAL A 72 2.91 -3.19 5.45
N LEU A 73 3.10 -1.92 5.75
CA LEU A 73 3.09 -1.38 7.10
C LEU A 73 1.72 -0.79 7.41
N SER A 74 1.15 -1.16 8.55
CA SER A 74 -0.08 -0.54 9.06
C SER A 74 0.13 0.94 9.38
N SER A 75 -0.95 1.68 9.56
CA SER A 75 -0.88 2.98 10.24
C SER A 75 -0.33 2.80 11.65
N PRO A 76 0.43 3.79 12.18
CA PRO A 76 0.93 3.74 13.56
C PRO A 76 -0.24 3.80 14.55
N PHE A 77 -0.09 3.11 15.69
CA PHE A 77 -1.08 3.13 16.77
C PHE A 77 -0.42 3.10 18.15
N SER A 78 -1.11 3.58 19.16
CA SER A 78 -0.59 3.68 20.54
C SER A 78 -1.21 2.64 21.48
N GLU A 79 -2.39 2.13 21.16
CA GLU A 79 -3.12 1.21 22.03
C GLU A 79 -2.94 -0.25 21.59
N LEU A 80 -2.30 -1.07 22.44
CA LEU A 80 -1.98 -2.47 22.14
C LEU A 80 -3.22 -3.34 21.85
N ASN A 81 -4.38 -3.01 22.42
CA ASN A 81 -5.65 -3.70 22.19
C ASN A 81 -6.14 -3.56 20.74
N MET A 82 -5.66 -2.54 20.00
CA MET A 82 -5.99 -2.30 18.61
C MET A 82 -5.16 -3.11 17.62
N ARG A 83 -4.14 -3.85 18.08
CA ARG A 83 -3.19 -4.58 17.22
C ARG A 83 -3.84 -5.45 16.13
N PHE A 84 -4.93 -6.13 16.44
CA PHE A 84 -5.61 -6.99 15.48
C PHE A 84 -6.29 -6.22 14.35
N LYS A 85 -6.79 -5.01 14.62
CA LYS A 85 -7.37 -4.14 13.58
C LYS A 85 -6.29 -3.64 12.63
N TYR A 86 -5.13 -3.25 13.16
CA TYR A 86 -4.01 -2.80 12.33
C TYR A 86 -3.33 -3.96 11.59
N MET A 87 -3.33 -5.16 12.17
CA MET A 87 -2.90 -6.35 11.45
C MET A 87 -3.84 -6.64 10.27
N ALA A 88 -5.16 -6.60 10.49
CA ALA A 88 -6.14 -6.77 9.43
C ALA A 88 -6.02 -5.69 8.34
N GLN A 89 -5.70 -4.45 8.72
CA GLN A 89 -5.41 -3.36 7.77
C GLN A 89 -4.23 -3.71 6.86
N ALA A 90 -3.12 -4.15 7.42
CA ALA A 90 -1.93 -4.51 6.66
C ALA A 90 -2.15 -5.74 5.77
N GLU A 91 -2.87 -6.76 6.28
CA GLU A 91 -3.23 -7.96 5.53
C GLU A 91 -4.15 -7.64 4.34
N LEU A 92 -5.17 -6.81 4.55
CA LEU A 92 -6.11 -6.40 3.50
C LEU A 92 -5.39 -5.67 2.35
N LEU A 93 -4.53 -4.72 2.68
CA LEU A 93 -3.72 -4.01 1.69
C LEU A 93 -2.73 -4.95 0.99
N SER A 94 -2.11 -5.86 1.74
CA SER A 94 -1.19 -6.84 1.17
C SER A 94 -1.88 -7.73 0.13
N ALA A 95 -3.11 -8.17 0.41
CA ALA A 95 -3.91 -8.95 -0.53
C ALA A 95 -4.25 -8.15 -1.80
N SER A 96 -4.73 -6.91 -1.64
CA SER A 96 -5.05 -6.03 -2.77
C SER A 96 -3.84 -5.79 -3.68
N PHE A 97 -2.66 -5.53 -3.10
CA PHE A 97 -1.44 -5.32 -3.88
C PHE A 97 -0.83 -6.63 -4.44
N ALA A 98 -1.24 -7.79 -3.92
CA ALA A 98 -0.89 -9.08 -4.51
C ALA A 98 -1.50 -9.25 -5.88
N GLU A 99 -2.77 -8.90 -6.02
CA GLU A 99 -3.51 -8.97 -7.29
C GLU A 99 -2.90 -8.04 -8.34
N GLU A 100 -2.31 -6.93 -7.92
CA GLU A 100 -1.64 -5.97 -8.81
C GLU A 100 -0.17 -6.32 -9.11
N GLY A 101 0.39 -7.35 -8.49
CA GLY A 101 1.80 -7.67 -8.60
C GLY A 101 2.76 -6.62 -8.01
N ARG A 102 2.25 -5.71 -7.16
CA ARG A 102 3.05 -4.63 -6.58
C ARG A 102 3.96 -5.16 -5.48
N LEU A 103 5.25 -4.86 -5.60
CA LEU A 103 6.31 -5.21 -4.65
C LEU A 103 6.84 -3.96 -3.94
N GLY A 104 7.70 -4.17 -2.95
CA GLY A 104 8.36 -3.11 -2.20
C GLY A 104 7.68 -2.77 -0.88
N LEU A 105 8.09 -1.64 -0.30
CA LEU A 105 7.54 -1.11 0.94
C LEU A 105 6.32 -0.24 0.67
N ILE A 106 5.21 -0.56 1.30
CA ILE A 106 3.93 0.11 1.17
C ILE A 106 3.47 0.54 2.57
N CYS A 107 3.13 1.81 2.74
CA CYS A 107 2.63 2.35 4.00
C CYS A 107 1.11 2.58 3.91
N ALA A 108 0.34 2.02 4.83
CA ALA A 108 -1.11 2.18 4.85
C ALA A 108 -1.56 3.64 4.97
N SER A 109 -0.75 4.50 5.59
CA SER A 109 -1.01 5.94 5.65
C SER A 109 -1.05 6.60 4.27
N ASP A 110 -0.19 6.14 3.36
CA ASP A 110 -0.07 6.70 2.01
C ASP A 110 -1.19 6.18 1.09
N GLU A 111 -1.76 5.02 1.42
CA GLU A 111 -2.81 4.35 0.67
C GLU A 111 -4.22 4.60 1.28
N PHE A 112 -4.36 5.53 2.22
CA PHE A 112 -5.61 5.77 2.94
C PHE A 112 -6.79 6.06 2.00
N THR A 113 -6.61 6.95 1.04
CA THR A 113 -7.66 7.32 0.08
C THR A 113 -8.11 6.10 -0.73
N ARG A 114 -7.16 5.28 -1.17
CA ARG A 114 -7.45 4.05 -1.89
C ARG A 114 -8.24 3.06 -1.03
N MET A 115 -7.86 2.84 0.22
CA MET A 115 -8.58 1.96 1.14
C MET A 115 -10.03 2.39 1.33
N VAL A 116 -10.26 3.69 1.52
CA VAL A 116 -11.61 4.26 1.69
C VAL A 116 -12.42 4.07 0.43
N LEU A 117 -11.86 4.36 -0.75
CA LEU A 117 -12.54 4.21 -2.02
C LEU A 117 -12.87 2.74 -2.32
N SER A 118 -11.92 1.82 -2.14
CA SER A 118 -12.18 0.39 -2.34
C SER A 118 -13.30 -0.11 -1.42
N GLY A 119 -13.25 0.22 -0.12
CA GLY A 119 -14.31 -0.17 0.81
C GLY A 119 -15.67 0.45 0.50
N ALA A 120 -15.70 1.64 -0.10
CA ALA A 120 -16.94 2.26 -0.57
C ALA A 120 -17.46 1.58 -1.85
N ILE A 121 -16.57 1.25 -2.79
CA ILE A 121 -16.91 0.52 -4.03
C ILE A 121 -17.51 -0.85 -3.71
N ASP A 122 -16.92 -1.59 -2.78
CA ASP A 122 -17.41 -2.90 -2.35
C ASP A 122 -18.84 -2.85 -1.78
N LYS A 123 -19.18 -1.76 -1.11
CA LYS A 123 -20.50 -1.59 -0.50
C LYS A 123 -21.55 -0.99 -1.41
N LEU A 124 -21.17 -0.03 -2.23
CA LEU A 124 -22.10 0.81 -3.00
C LEU A 124 -22.07 0.50 -4.50
N GLY A 125 -21.05 -0.19 -4.96
CA GLY A 125 -20.78 -0.40 -6.38
C GLY A 125 -20.16 0.84 -7.05
N THR A 126 -19.43 0.61 -8.11
CA THR A 126 -18.72 1.65 -8.87
C THR A 126 -19.70 2.67 -9.47
N GLU A 127 -20.89 2.22 -9.86
CA GLU A 127 -21.91 3.08 -10.49
C GLU A 127 -22.37 4.21 -9.59
N MET A 128 -22.49 3.97 -8.27
CA MET A 128 -22.95 5.00 -7.33
C MET A 128 -21.85 5.99 -6.96
N LEU A 129 -20.60 5.59 -7.09
CA LEU A 129 -19.45 6.43 -6.72
C LEU A 129 -18.86 7.18 -7.90
N CYS A 130 -19.14 6.73 -9.12
CA CYS A 130 -18.66 7.40 -10.32
C CYS A 130 -19.41 8.72 -10.56
N LEU A 131 -18.66 9.80 -10.76
CA LEU A 131 -19.24 11.09 -11.13
C LEU A 131 -20.00 10.96 -12.46
N THR A 132 -21.16 11.60 -12.54
CA THR A 132 -22.03 11.55 -13.72
C THR A 132 -21.31 11.96 -14.99
N ASP A 133 -20.43 12.97 -14.93
CA ASP A 133 -19.69 13.45 -16.09
C ASP A 133 -18.62 12.45 -16.55
N ILE A 134 -17.93 11.79 -15.62
CA ILE A 134 -16.99 10.69 -15.95
C ILE A 134 -17.71 9.54 -16.64
N ARG A 135 -18.89 9.18 -16.14
CA ARG A 135 -19.73 8.15 -16.76
C ARG A 135 -20.13 8.53 -18.18
N ARG A 136 -20.54 9.78 -18.41
CA ARG A 136 -20.87 10.28 -19.77
C ARG A 136 -19.68 10.21 -20.73
N ILE A 137 -18.47 10.50 -20.25
CA ILE A 137 -17.25 10.37 -21.07
C ILE A 137 -17.02 8.90 -21.42
N ALA A 138 -17.11 7.98 -20.45
CA ALA A 138 -16.93 6.55 -20.66
C ALA A 138 -17.96 5.98 -21.65
N ASP A 139 -19.23 6.41 -21.54
CA ASP A 139 -20.29 6.00 -22.46
C ASP A 139 -20.02 6.53 -23.88
N TYR A 140 -19.62 7.80 -24.00
CA TYR A 140 -19.25 8.40 -25.27
C TYR A 140 -18.08 7.69 -25.94
N ASP A 141 -17.01 7.36 -25.19
CA ASP A 141 -15.86 6.62 -25.70
C ASP A 141 -16.26 5.24 -26.23
N ARG A 142 -17.12 4.53 -25.49
CA ARG A 142 -17.63 3.22 -25.91
C ARG A 142 -18.44 3.29 -27.20
N GLU A 143 -19.27 4.33 -27.36
CA GLU A 143 -20.14 4.50 -28.53
C GLU A 143 -19.39 4.98 -29.76
N ASN A 144 -18.34 5.80 -29.60
CA ASN A 144 -17.64 6.45 -30.69
C ASN A 144 -16.23 5.91 -30.94
N GLY A 145 -15.74 4.96 -30.14
CA GLY A 145 -14.39 4.41 -30.26
C GLY A 145 -13.31 5.45 -29.96
N THR A 146 -13.57 6.37 -29.05
CA THR A 146 -12.64 7.42 -28.63
C THR A 146 -11.98 7.06 -27.30
N ASN A 147 -10.95 7.79 -26.86
CA ASN A 147 -10.17 7.57 -25.65
C ASN A 147 -10.09 8.82 -24.78
N TYR A 148 -11.18 9.53 -24.61
CA TYR A 148 -11.19 10.76 -23.81
C TYR A 148 -10.97 10.49 -22.31
N LEU A 149 -11.43 9.32 -21.83
CA LEU A 149 -11.23 8.92 -20.44
C LEU A 149 -9.72 8.71 -20.14
N ASP A 150 -9.01 7.99 -21.01
CA ASP A 150 -7.56 7.81 -20.90
C ASP A 150 -6.82 9.14 -20.98
N THR A 151 -7.26 10.03 -21.87
CA THR A 151 -6.70 11.39 -21.99
C THR A 151 -6.87 12.18 -20.70
N LEU A 152 -8.05 12.09 -20.08
CA LEU A 152 -8.34 12.74 -18.80
C LEU A 152 -7.49 12.17 -17.68
N GLU A 153 -7.35 10.84 -17.61
CA GLU A 153 -6.51 10.16 -16.62
C GLU A 153 -5.06 10.62 -16.73
N LYS A 154 -4.50 10.65 -17.94
CA LYS A 154 -3.13 11.13 -18.18
C LYS A 154 -2.97 12.59 -17.81
N TYR A 155 -3.93 13.44 -18.15
CA TYR A 155 -3.90 14.84 -17.78
C TYR A 155 -3.88 15.04 -16.25
N LEU A 156 -4.70 14.30 -15.53
CA LEU A 156 -4.75 14.36 -14.07
C LEU A 156 -3.47 13.80 -13.42
N SER A 157 -2.92 12.71 -13.93
CA SER A 157 -1.68 12.10 -13.44
C SER A 157 -0.46 13.02 -13.62
N CYS A 158 -0.46 13.84 -14.67
CA CYS A 158 0.55 14.87 -14.90
C CYS A 158 0.28 16.18 -14.11
N ALA A 159 -0.47 16.14 -13.02
CA ALA A 159 -0.81 17.28 -12.19
C ALA A 159 -1.39 18.48 -12.99
N ASN A 160 -2.26 18.19 -13.94
CA ASN A 160 -2.91 19.14 -14.85
C ASN A 160 -1.94 19.90 -15.77
N ARG A 161 -0.75 19.37 -16.04
CA ARG A 161 0.22 19.97 -16.96
C ARG A 161 0.03 19.40 -18.37
N PHE A 162 -0.65 20.16 -19.21
CA PHE A 162 -1.03 19.76 -20.57
C PHE A 162 0.16 19.32 -21.42
N SER A 163 1.29 20.01 -21.35
CA SER A 163 2.49 19.69 -22.13
C SER A 163 3.15 18.38 -21.75
N GLU A 164 3.00 17.93 -20.50
CA GLU A 164 3.51 16.63 -20.03
C GLU A 164 2.55 15.51 -20.40
N ALA A 165 1.25 15.70 -20.19
CA ALA A 165 0.24 14.73 -20.60
C ALA A 165 0.26 14.45 -22.11
N SER A 166 0.47 15.49 -22.92
CA SER A 166 0.58 15.34 -24.38
C SER A 166 1.77 14.48 -24.82
N LYS A 167 2.90 14.53 -24.10
CA LYS A 167 4.09 13.69 -24.42
C LYS A 167 3.90 12.22 -24.05
N GLU A 168 3.00 11.94 -23.12
CA GLU A 168 2.69 10.57 -22.73
C GLU A 168 1.60 9.91 -23.59
N LEU A 169 0.84 10.74 -24.32
CA LEU A 169 -0.26 10.27 -25.18
C LEU A 169 0.17 10.06 -26.64
N TYR A 170 1.25 10.72 -27.06
CA TYR A 170 1.78 10.74 -28.43
C TYR A 170 3.29 10.53 -28.47
#